data_c14751de5cb77151c88f5b76acfadf48
#
_entry.id   c14751de5cb77151c88f5b76acfadf48
#
_cell.length_a   1.000
_cell.length_b   1.000
_cell.length_c   1.000
_cell.angle_alpha   90.00
_cell.angle_beta   90.00
_cell.angle_gamma   90.00
#
_symmetry.space_group_name_H-M   'P 1'
#
loop_
_entity.id
_entity.type
_entity.pdbx_description
1 polymer ?
#
loop_
_entity_poly.entity_id
_entity_poly.type
_entity_poly.pdbx_seq_one_letter_code
_entity_poly.pdbx_strand_id
1 'polypeptide(L)'
;LEEFKTETYNAIDRGISLNPVLHSFQIAVNEYKIDKNLIDAFFKSMEWDLSKAKYDAAGYAAYIYGSAEVVGLMCLYVFCEGDKAIYEQLKPAAQSLGAAFQKVNFLRDIKADYQQLNRTYFPNADFKNFTTAMKEQIENDIAADFAKAHEGILQLPAKARFGVYVAYKYYLSLFKKIKKVQPAKIMEQRIRIPDYSKALIVVKAGLRTQFNLL
;
A
#
# COMPACT_ATOMS: atom_id res chain seq x y z
N LEU A 1 9.59 -2.76 19.13
CA LEU A 1 8.27 -2.45 18.57
C LEU A 1 7.31 -2.00 19.65
N GLU A 2 7.17 -2.73 20.77
CA GLU A 2 6.27 -2.40 21.88
C GLU A 2 6.53 -1.00 22.46
N GLU A 3 7.78 -0.63 22.72
CA GLU A 3 8.14 0.71 23.18
C GLU A 3 7.69 1.79 22.20
N PHE A 4 7.88 1.56 20.91
CA PHE A 4 7.46 2.50 19.86
C PHE A 4 5.94 2.63 19.79
N LYS A 5 5.21 1.52 19.96
CA LYS A 5 3.74 1.50 20.04
C LYS A 5 3.26 2.31 21.25
N THR A 6 3.84 2.05 22.44
CA THR A 6 3.52 2.79 23.66
C THR A 6 3.77 4.29 23.50
N GLU A 7 4.94 4.68 22.96
CA GLU A 7 5.26 6.09 22.72
C GLU A 7 4.36 6.74 21.66
N THR A 8 3.88 5.99 20.69
CA THR A 8 2.90 6.47 19.70
C THR A 8 1.61 6.89 20.40
N TYR A 9 1.05 6.04 21.27
CA TYR A 9 -0.17 6.36 22.01
C TYR A 9 0.05 7.47 23.03
N ASN A 10 1.18 7.46 23.76
CA ASN A 10 1.57 8.55 24.64
C ASN A 10 1.62 9.90 23.91
N ALA A 11 2.18 9.92 22.70
CA ALA A 11 2.23 11.12 21.88
C ALA A 11 0.83 11.62 21.47
N ILE A 12 -0.05 10.70 21.06
CA ILE A 12 -1.45 11.02 20.71
C ILE A 12 -2.21 11.59 21.91
N ASP A 13 -2.08 10.96 23.08
CA ASP A 13 -2.84 11.35 24.28
C ASP A 13 -2.32 12.65 24.90
N ARG A 14 -1.00 12.89 24.86
CA ARG A 14 -0.37 14.12 25.37
C ARG A 14 -0.42 15.30 24.39
N GLY A 15 -0.64 15.03 23.09
CA GLY A 15 -0.56 16.02 22.01
C GLY A 15 0.87 16.52 21.74
N ILE A 16 1.89 15.83 22.24
CA ILE A 16 3.30 16.20 22.08
C ILE A 16 4.22 14.96 22.17
N SER A 17 5.32 14.98 21.41
CA SER A 17 6.41 14.02 21.54
C SER A 17 7.75 14.67 21.24
N LEU A 18 8.82 14.22 21.87
CA LEU A 18 10.20 14.59 21.55
C LEU A 18 10.69 13.90 20.25
N ASN A 19 10.06 12.80 19.86
CA ASN A 19 10.30 12.17 18.58
C ASN A 19 9.56 12.95 17.47
N PRO A 20 10.26 13.57 16.51
CA PRO A 20 9.62 14.43 15.50
C PRO A 20 8.65 13.68 14.59
N VAL A 21 8.86 12.39 14.36
CA VAL A 21 7.95 11.55 13.57
C VAL A 21 6.64 11.34 14.34
N LEU A 22 6.72 10.93 15.61
CA LEU A 22 5.55 10.72 16.45
C LEU A 22 4.83 12.03 16.75
N HIS A 23 5.59 13.15 16.89
CA HIS A 23 4.98 14.46 17.07
C HIS A 23 4.14 14.86 15.85
N SER A 24 4.66 14.69 14.64
CA SER A 24 3.92 14.98 13.40
C SER A 24 2.74 14.04 13.21
N PHE A 25 2.90 12.75 13.53
CA PHE A 25 1.85 11.76 13.40
C PHE A 25 0.68 12.05 14.36
N GLN A 26 0.97 12.34 15.65
CA GLN A 26 -0.08 12.66 16.61
C GLN A 26 -0.87 13.91 16.22
N ILE A 27 -0.23 14.94 15.62
CA ILE A 27 -0.95 16.11 15.10
C ILE A 27 -2.02 15.67 14.09
N ALA A 28 -1.64 14.86 13.11
CA ALA A 28 -2.57 14.36 12.11
C ALA A 28 -3.69 13.51 12.73
N VAL A 29 -3.34 12.59 13.65
CA VAL A 29 -4.33 11.73 14.34
C VAL A 29 -5.35 12.57 15.10
N ASN A 30 -4.89 13.57 15.87
CA ASN A 30 -5.75 14.40 16.69
C ASN A 30 -6.57 15.41 15.89
N GLU A 31 -5.99 16.00 14.83
CA GLU A 31 -6.65 16.97 13.96
C GLU A 31 -7.76 16.32 13.12
N TYR A 32 -7.43 15.23 12.42
CA TYR A 32 -8.38 14.57 11.52
C TYR A 32 -9.21 13.47 12.20
N LYS A 33 -9.04 13.25 13.51
CA LYS A 33 -9.76 12.21 14.27
C LYS A 33 -9.60 10.82 13.66
N ILE A 34 -8.37 10.45 13.30
CA ILE A 34 -8.05 9.16 12.72
C ILE A 34 -8.42 8.06 13.72
N ASP A 35 -9.14 7.04 13.24
CA ASP A 35 -9.57 5.91 14.06
C ASP A 35 -8.35 5.11 14.58
N LYS A 36 -8.24 5.00 15.90
CA LYS A 36 -7.15 4.26 16.57
C LYS A 36 -7.12 2.77 16.19
N ASN A 37 -8.27 2.18 15.78
CA ASN A 37 -8.32 0.80 15.30
C ASN A 37 -7.44 0.59 14.05
N LEU A 38 -7.25 1.62 13.20
CA LEU A 38 -6.36 1.53 12.04
C LEU A 38 -4.89 1.46 12.47
N ILE A 39 -4.54 2.20 13.53
CA ILE A 39 -3.20 2.21 14.12
C ILE A 39 -2.92 0.86 14.78
N ASP A 40 -3.90 0.30 15.52
CA ASP A 40 -3.79 -1.03 16.12
C ASP A 40 -3.59 -2.13 15.07
N ALA A 41 -4.35 -2.10 13.99
CA ALA A 41 -4.20 -3.06 12.91
C ALA A 41 -2.83 -2.96 12.23
N PHE A 42 -2.30 -1.73 12.07
CA PHE A 42 -0.95 -1.53 11.57
C PHE A 42 0.10 -2.15 12.48
N PHE A 43 0.08 -1.84 13.79
CA PHE A 43 1.03 -2.42 14.73
C PHE A 43 0.95 -3.94 14.78
N LYS A 44 -0.26 -4.51 14.77
CA LYS A 44 -0.46 -5.96 14.71
C LYS A 44 0.21 -6.59 13.48
N SER A 45 0.13 -5.94 12.32
CA SER A 45 0.82 -6.44 11.11
C SER A 45 2.34 -6.35 11.23
N MET A 46 2.87 -5.32 11.90
CA MET A 46 4.31 -5.19 12.18
C MET A 46 4.80 -6.23 13.20
N GLU A 47 3.98 -6.60 14.18
CA GLU A 47 4.28 -7.70 15.12
C GLU A 47 4.41 -9.04 14.36
N TRP A 48 3.58 -9.26 13.34
CA TRP A 48 3.69 -10.46 12.51
C TRP A 48 4.98 -10.52 11.71
N ASP A 49 5.56 -9.39 11.33
CA ASP A 49 6.87 -9.35 10.67
C ASP A 49 8.01 -9.86 11.55
N LEU A 50 7.82 -9.90 12.87
CA LEU A 50 8.83 -10.44 13.79
C LEU A 50 8.74 -11.97 13.95
N SER A 51 7.60 -12.59 13.64
CA SER A 51 7.34 -13.99 14.01
C SER A 51 6.76 -14.86 12.89
N LYS A 52 6.00 -14.29 11.94
CA LYS A 52 5.32 -15.04 10.89
C LYS A 52 6.14 -15.18 9.62
N ALA A 53 6.30 -16.41 9.14
CA ALA A 53 6.96 -16.71 7.87
C ALA A 53 5.97 -17.12 6.76
N LYS A 54 4.79 -17.60 7.11
CA LYS A 54 3.77 -18.10 6.16
C LYS A 54 2.37 -17.61 6.56
N TYR A 55 1.55 -17.41 5.55
CA TYR A 55 0.18 -16.93 5.71
C TYR A 55 -0.78 -17.89 5.00
N ASP A 56 -1.87 -18.26 5.69
CA ASP A 56 -3.07 -18.78 5.06
C ASP A 56 -3.88 -17.64 4.41
N ALA A 57 -4.99 -17.96 3.77
CA ALA A 57 -5.79 -16.94 3.07
C ALA A 57 -6.32 -15.82 4.01
N ALA A 58 -6.75 -16.19 5.21
CA ALA A 58 -7.24 -15.24 6.21
C ALA A 58 -6.11 -14.36 6.76
N GLY A 59 -4.97 -14.97 7.09
CA GLY A 59 -3.76 -14.27 7.54
C GLY A 59 -3.19 -13.35 6.47
N TYR A 60 -3.20 -13.76 5.20
CA TYR A 60 -2.80 -12.92 4.07
C TYR A 60 -3.67 -11.66 3.94
N ALA A 61 -5.00 -11.83 3.96
CA ALA A 61 -5.92 -10.70 3.91
C ALA A 61 -5.72 -9.75 5.11
N ALA A 62 -5.63 -10.31 6.32
CA ALA A 62 -5.40 -9.53 7.53
C ALA A 62 -4.05 -8.80 7.54
N TYR A 63 -2.99 -9.42 6.97
CA TYR A 63 -1.68 -8.78 6.83
C TYR A 63 -1.71 -7.62 5.82
N ILE A 64 -2.34 -7.79 4.65
CA ILE A 64 -2.50 -6.71 3.66
C ILE A 64 -3.31 -5.57 4.27
N TYR A 65 -4.41 -5.89 4.96
CA TYR A 65 -5.21 -4.88 5.65
C TYR A 65 -4.36 -4.05 6.60
N GLY A 66 -3.65 -4.70 7.54
CA GLY A 66 -2.87 -4.01 8.56
C GLY A 66 -1.62 -3.30 8.00
N SER A 67 -0.90 -3.90 7.06
CA SER A 67 0.36 -3.33 6.55
C SER A 67 0.19 -2.27 5.46
N ALA A 68 -0.96 -2.21 4.78
CA ALA A 68 -1.15 -1.34 3.62
C ALA A 68 -2.51 -0.66 3.52
N GLU A 69 -3.62 -1.39 3.67
CA GLU A 69 -4.95 -0.80 3.51
C GLU A 69 -5.22 0.27 4.57
N VAL A 70 -4.90 -0.02 5.85
CA VAL A 70 -5.08 0.95 6.94
C VAL A 70 -4.21 2.20 6.77
N VAL A 71 -3.03 2.07 6.15
CA VAL A 71 -2.19 3.23 5.82
C VAL A 71 -2.90 4.13 4.79
N GLY A 72 -3.48 3.51 3.74
CA GLY A 72 -4.33 4.21 2.78
C GLY A 72 -5.54 4.89 3.43
N LEU A 73 -6.18 4.21 4.40
CA LEU A 73 -7.31 4.74 5.14
C LEU A 73 -6.92 5.91 6.06
N MET A 74 -5.79 5.82 6.76
CA MET A 74 -5.28 6.94 7.56
C MET A 74 -4.96 8.16 6.69
N CYS A 75 -4.32 7.95 5.53
CA CYS A 75 -4.12 9.02 4.56
C CYS A 75 -5.44 9.61 4.05
N LEU A 76 -6.46 8.78 3.83
CA LEU A 76 -7.76 9.22 3.35
C LEU A 76 -8.45 10.16 4.35
N TYR A 77 -8.32 9.95 5.68
CA TYR A 77 -8.81 10.90 6.69
C TYR A 77 -8.27 12.30 6.45
N VAL A 78 -6.96 12.40 6.18
CA VAL A 78 -6.29 13.67 5.90
C VAL A 78 -6.77 14.26 4.58
N PHE A 79 -6.88 13.43 3.53
CA PHE A 79 -7.29 13.89 2.19
C PHE A 79 -8.73 14.39 2.12
N CYS A 80 -9.61 13.83 2.95
CA CYS A 80 -11.00 14.25 3.07
C CYS A 80 -11.20 15.44 4.03
N GLU A 81 -10.14 15.94 4.67
CA GLU A 81 -10.20 17.09 5.59
C GLU A 81 -11.30 16.94 6.67
N GLY A 82 -11.55 15.70 7.12
CA GLY A 82 -12.57 15.36 8.14
C GLY A 82 -13.99 15.15 7.60
N ASP A 83 -14.22 15.25 6.29
CA ASP A 83 -15.52 14.91 5.69
C ASP A 83 -15.76 13.40 5.73
N LYS A 84 -16.63 12.97 6.67
CA LYS A 84 -16.96 11.55 6.87
C LYS A 84 -17.74 10.94 5.70
N ALA A 85 -18.55 11.71 5.00
CA ALA A 85 -19.34 11.20 3.88
C ALA A 85 -18.41 10.85 2.71
N ILE A 86 -17.50 11.74 2.35
CA ILE A 86 -16.47 11.50 1.33
C ILE A 86 -15.55 10.36 1.76
N TYR A 87 -15.15 10.30 3.04
CA TYR A 87 -14.32 9.23 3.57
C TYR A 87 -14.98 7.85 3.37
N GLU A 88 -16.22 7.66 3.82
CA GLU A 88 -16.91 6.37 3.70
C GLU A 88 -17.16 5.98 2.24
N GLN A 89 -17.45 6.96 1.38
CA GLN A 89 -17.59 6.73 -0.07
C GLN A 89 -16.29 6.22 -0.70
N LEU A 90 -15.14 6.79 -0.35
CA LEU A 90 -13.85 6.49 -0.96
C LEU A 90 -13.08 5.35 -0.27
N LYS A 91 -13.47 4.98 0.93
CA LYS A 91 -12.85 3.93 1.75
C LYS A 91 -12.57 2.62 0.98
N PRO A 92 -13.53 2.03 0.24
CA PRO A 92 -13.27 0.79 -0.49
C PRO A 92 -12.20 0.94 -1.58
N ALA A 93 -12.14 2.09 -2.25
CA ALA A 93 -11.13 2.36 -3.28
C ALA A 93 -9.75 2.62 -2.67
N ALA A 94 -9.68 3.29 -1.52
CA ALA A 94 -8.44 3.50 -0.78
C ALA A 94 -7.84 2.19 -0.26
N GLN A 95 -8.68 1.27 0.24
CA GLN A 95 -8.26 -0.09 0.61
C GLN A 95 -7.70 -0.84 -0.60
N SER A 96 -8.41 -0.84 -1.73
CA SER A 96 -7.92 -1.48 -2.96
C SER A 96 -6.60 -0.88 -3.44
N LEU A 97 -6.37 0.43 -3.29
CA LEU A 97 -5.10 1.05 -3.64
C LEU A 97 -3.96 0.55 -2.74
N GLY A 98 -4.19 0.50 -1.43
CA GLY A 98 -3.24 -0.04 -0.46
C GLY A 98 -2.92 -1.51 -0.76
N ALA A 99 -3.95 -2.33 -0.97
CA ALA A 99 -3.81 -3.75 -1.32
C ALA A 99 -3.01 -3.94 -2.62
N ALA A 100 -3.34 -3.19 -3.69
CA ALA A 100 -2.60 -3.23 -4.96
C ALA A 100 -1.11 -2.93 -4.78
N PHE A 101 -0.79 -1.87 -4.02
CA PHE A 101 0.60 -1.50 -3.75
C PHE A 101 1.35 -2.59 -3.00
N GLN A 102 0.76 -3.16 -1.98
CA GLN A 102 1.39 -4.21 -1.19
C GLN A 102 1.57 -5.51 -1.98
N LYS A 103 0.56 -5.93 -2.73
CA LYS A 103 0.65 -7.12 -3.59
C LYS A 103 1.72 -6.96 -4.68
N VAL A 104 1.86 -5.76 -5.26
CA VAL A 104 2.95 -5.45 -6.20
C VAL A 104 4.32 -5.50 -5.51
N ASN A 105 4.42 -5.00 -4.26
CA ASN A 105 5.66 -5.12 -3.48
C ASN A 105 6.02 -6.58 -3.24
N PHE A 106 5.06 -7.43 -2.88
CA PHE A 106 5.30 -8.88 -2.71
C PHE A 106 5.81 -9.54 -4.00
N LEU A 107 5.20 -9.24 -5.15
CA LEU A 107 5.71 -9.76 -6.43
C LEU A 107 7.10 -9.24 -6.77
N ARG A 108 7.39 -7.97 -6.48
CA ARG A 108 8.69 -7.35 -6.74
C ARG A 108 9.79 -7.95 -5.89
N ASP A 109 9.48 -8.25 -4.64
CA ASP A 109 10.46 -8.60 -3.62
C ASP A 109 10.51 -10.12 -3.32
N ILE A 110 9.80 -10.96 -4.10
CA ILE A 110 9.73 -12.44 -3.94
C ILE A 110 11.12 -13.05 -3.70
N LYS A 111 12.13 -12.63 -4.46
CA LYS A 111 13.50 -13.16 -4.30
C LYS A 111 14.02 -12.95 -2.87
N ALA A 112 13.93 -11.73 -2.38
CA ALA A 112 14.43 -11.40 -1.04
C ALA A 112 13.59 -12.05 0.05
N ASP A 113 12.26 -12.01 -0.08
CA ASP A 113 11.35 -12.55 0.91
C ASP A 113 11.44 -14.07 1.00
N TYR A 114 11.46 -14.78 -0.14
CA TYR A 114 11.51 -16.23 -0.16
C TYR A 114 12.92 -16.77 0.13
N GLN A 115 13.96 -16.25 -0.53
CA GLN A 115 15.31 -16.81 -0.43
C GLN A 115 16.07 -16.37 0.82
N GLN A 116 15.86 -15.13 1.30
CA GLN A 116 16.61 -14.56 2.43
C GLN A 116 15.83 -14.65 3.74
N LEU A 117 14.51 -14.43 3.70
CA LEU A 117 13.67 -14.39 4.90
C LEU A 117 12.81 -15.64 5.07
N ASN A 118 12.86 -16.61 4.14
CA ASN A 118 12.00 -17.80 4.09
C ASN A 118 10.52 -17.46 4.28
N ARG A 119 10.09 -16.33 3.70
CA ARG A 119 8.76 -15.76 3.88
C ARG A 119 7.95 -15.89 2.60
N THR A 120 6.70 -16.35 2.75
CA THR A 120 5.75 -16.48 1.64
C THR A 120 4.45 -15.81 1.99
N TYR A 121 4.05 -14.83 1.18
CA TYR A 121 2.81 -14.08 1.40
C TYR A 121 1.61 -14.72 0.68
N PHE A 122 1.74 -15.06 -0.59
CA PHE A 122 0.64 -15.61 -1.38
C PHE A 122 0.27 -17.02 -0.93
N PRO A 123 -0.95 -17.26 -0.37
CA PRO A 123 -1.28 -18.49 0.35
C PRO A 123 -1.31 -19.74 -0.51
N ASN A 124 -1.58 -19.62 -1.81
CA ASN A 124 -1.71 -20.74 -2.73
C ASN A 124 -0.57 -20.83 -3.74
N ALA A 125 0.52 -20.07 -3.52
CA ALA A 125 1.65 -20.08 -4.43
C ALA A 125 2.77 -20.99 -3.92
N ASP A 126 3.11 -22.02 -4.70
CA ASP A 126 4.32 -22.79 -4.51
C ASP A 126 5.49 -22.09 -5.22
N PHE A 127 6.31 -21.38 -4.46
CA PHE A 127 7.47 -20.69 -5.03
C PHE A 127 8.64 -21.59 -5.41
N LYS A 128 8.59 -22.90 -5.05
CA LYS A 128 9.51 -23.90 -5.61
C LYS A 128 9.16 -24.19 -7.06
N ASN A 129 7.87 -24.13 -7.39
CA ASN A 129 7.32 -24.37 -8.72
C ASN A 129 6.42 -23.19 -9.15
N PHE A 130 6.95 -21.97 -9.14
CA PHE A 130 6.17 -20.77 -9.45
C PHE A 130 5.83 -20.74 -10.94
N THR A 131 4.60 -21.15 -11.29
CA THR A 131 4.13 -21.30 -12.67
C THR A 131 3.55 -19.99 -13.23
N THR A 132 3.42 -19.93 -14.56
CA THR A 132 2.75 -18.82 -15.26
C THR A 132 1.29 -18.70 -14.80
N ALA A 133 0.58 -19.81 -14.63
CA ALA A 133 -0.83 -19.79 -14.19
C ALA A 133 -0.99 -19.19 -12.77
N MET A 134 -0.11 -19.55 -11.83
CA MET A 134 -0.11 -18.94 -10.48
C MET A 134 0.15 -17.42 -10.55
N LYS A 135 1.13 -17.02 -11.36
CA LYS A 135 1.46 -15.61 -11.56
C LYS A 135 0.27 -14.85 -12.13
N GLU A 136 -0.40 -15.38 -13.15
CA GLU A 136 -1.58 -14.77 -13.78
C GLU A 136 -2.75 -14.62 -12.80
N GLN A 137 -2.99 -15.58 -11.92
CA GLN A 137 -4.03 -15.45 -10.88
C GLN A 137 -3.74 -14.27 -9.95
N ILE A 138 -2.50 -14.14 -9.47
CA ILE A 138 -2.07 -13.02 -8.63
C ILE A 138 -2.19 -11.69 -9.40
N GLU A 139 -1.78 -11.68 -10.66
CA GLU A 139 -1.86 -10.47 -11.51
C GLU A 139 -3.30 -10.03 -11.78
N ASN A 140 -4.22 -10.96 -11.95
CA ASN A 140 -5.64 -10.65 -12.14
C ASN A 140 -6.25 -10.02 -10.89
N ASP A 141 -5.92 -10.54 -9.70
CA ASP A 141 -6.33 -9.98 -8.42
C ASP A 141 -5.79 -8.54 -8.23
N ILE A 142 -4.50 -8.32 -8.51
CA ILE A 142 -3.88 -6.99 -8.46
C ILE A 142 -4.53 -6.03 -9.49
N ALA A 143 -4.86 -6.52 -10.68
CA ALA A 143 -5.48 -5.70 -11.72
C ALA A 143 -6.89 -5.23 -11.30
N ALA A 144 -7.65 -6.08 -10.63
CA ALA A 144 -8.96 -5.73 -10.08
C ALA A 144 -8.84 -4.63 -9.00
N ASP A 145 -7.86 -4.75 -8.11
CA ASP A 145 -7.58 -3.72 -7.12
C ASP A 145 -7.22 -2.37 -7.76
N PHE A 146 -6.36 -2.36 -8.78
CA PHE A 146 -6.02 -1.14 -9.50
C PHE A 146 -7.22 -0.51 -10.22
N ALA A 147 -8.10 -1.31 -10.79
CA ALA A 147 -9.31 -0.82 -11.45
C ALA A 147 -10.21 -0.08 -10.45
N LYS A 148 -10.52 -0.73 -9.32
CA LYS A 148 -11.34 -0.15 -8.25
C LYS A 148 -10.70 1.09 -7.62
N ALA A 149 -9.38 1.05 -7.40
CA ALA A 149 -8.63 2.20 -6.89
C ALA A 149 -8.72 3.41 -7.83
N HIS A 150 -8.63 3.20 -9.14
CA HIS A 150 -8.71 4.28 -10.13
C HIS A 150 -10.03 5.06 -10.05
N GLU A 151 -11.15 4.37 -9.90
CA GLU A 151 -12.47 4.98 -9.77
C GLU A 151 -12.54 5.96 -8.57
N GLY A 152 -11.97 5.55 -7.42
CA GLY A 152 -11.92 6.41 -6.25
C GLY A 152 -10.93 7.58 -6.39
N ILE A 153 -9.80 7.39 -7.08
CA ILE A 153 -8.83 8.47 -7.30
C ILE A 153 -9.46 9.64 -8.06
N LEU A 154 -10.33 9.35 -9.02
CA LEU A 154 -11.02 10.39 -9.79
C LEU A 154 -11.96 11.25 -8.92
N GLN A 155 -12.43 10.70 -7.81
CA GLN A 155 -13.36 11.33 -6.88
C GLN A 155 -12.65 11.99 -5.68
N LEU A 156 -11.34 11.81 -5.52
CA LEU A 156 -10.57 12.46 -4.45
C LEU A 156 -10.65 13.99 -4.56
N PRO A 157 -10.62 14.71 -3.43
CA PRO A 157 -10.43 16.15 -3.43
C PRO A 157 -9.23 16.58 -4.28
N ALA A 158 -9.36 17.66 -5.03
CA ALA A 158 -8.37 18.10 -6.01
C ALA A 158 -6.95 18.26 -5.42
N LYS A 159 -6.85 18.72 -4.17
CA LYS A 159 -5.58 18.91 -3.44
C LYS A 159 -4.80 17.61 -3.27
N ALA A 160 -5.49 16.47 -3.02
CA ALA A 160 -4.87 15.18 -2.81
C ALA A 160 -4.72 14.36 -4.10
N ARG A 161 -5.63 14.56 -5.06
CA ARG A 161 -5.77 13.75 -6.28
C ARG A 161 -4.48 13.60 -7.05
N PHE A 162 -3.77 14.70 -7.29
CA PHE A 162 -2.53 14.67 -8.08
C PHE A 162 -1.47 13.74 -7.47
N GLY A 163 -1.18 13.90 -6.18
CA GLY A 163 -0.16 13.09 -5.50
C GLY A 163 -0.51 11.60 -5.49
N VAL A 164 -1.77 11.27 -5.19
CA VAL A 164 -2.26 9.88 -5.20
C VAL A 164 -2.23 9.30 -6.60
N TYR A 165 -2.61 10.08 -7.62
CA TYR A 165 -2.56 9.63 -9.02
C TYR A 165 -1.12 9.36 -9.49
N VAL A 166 -0.15 10.19 -9.11
CA VAL A 166 1.27 9.95 -9.40
C VAL A 166 1.73 8.61 -8.80
N ALA A 167 1.42 8.35 -7.53
CA ALA A 167 1.75 7.10 -6.86
C ALA A 167 1.07 5.91 -7.56
N TYR A 168 -0.22 6.02 -7.87
CA TYR A 168 -0.97 5.03 -8.65
C TYR A 168 -0.29 4.71 -9.98
N LYS A 169 0.06 5.72 -10.77
CA LYS A 169 0.72 5.54 -12.09
C LYS A 169 2.10 4.90 -11.96
N TYR A 170 2.85 5.24 -10.92
CA TYR A 170 4.13 4.61 -10.64
C TYR A 170 3.97 3.11 -10.36
N TYR A 171 3.10 2.74 -9.43
CA TYR A 171 2.87 1.33 -9.11
C TYR A 171 2.24 0.55 -10.27
N LEU A 172 1.31 1.15 -10.99
CA LEU A 172 0.75 0.53 -12.20
C LEU A 172 1.83 0.30 -13.28
N SER A 173 2.80 1.22 -13.43
CA SER A 173 3.92 1.04 -14.35
C SER A 173 4.87 -0.07 -13.90
N LEU A 174 5.13 -0.18 -12.60
CA LEU A 174 5.89 -1.27 -12.01
C LEU A 174 5.18 -2.61 -12.23
N PHE A 175 3.89 -2.67 -11.94
CA PHE A 175 3.06 -3.85 -12.17
C PHE A 175 3.07 -4.28 -13.63
N LYS A 176 2.87 -3.36 -14.58
CA LYS A 176 2.96 -3.64 -16.01
C LYS A 176 4.33 -4.17 -16.45
N LYS A 177 5.40 -3.73 -15.79
CA LYS A 177 6.74 -4.25 -16.03
C LYS A 177 6.89 -5.67 -15.49
N ILE A 178 6.41 -5.95 -14.28
CA ILE A 178 6.40 -7.28 -13.67
C ILE A 178 5.61 -8.27 -14.54
N LYS A 179 4.44 -7.87 -15.07
CA LYS A 179 3.62 -8.71 -15.97
C LYS A 179 4.39 -9.23 -17.19
N LYS A 180 5.33 -8.45 -17.73
CA LYS A 180 6.14 -8.83 -18.90
C LYS A 180 7.30 -9.77 -18.59
N VAL A 181 7.56 -10.05 -17.30
CA VAL A 181 8.69 -10.86 -16.86
C VAL A 181 8.22 -12.28 -16.57
N GLN A 182 8.97 -13.27 -17.05
CA GLN A 182 8.68 -14.67 -16.77
C GLN A 182 8.82 -14.99 -15.27
N PRO A 183 8.04 -15.97 -14.72
CA PRO A 183 8.08 -16.33 -13.30
C PRO A 183 9.50 -16.62 -12.78
N ALA A 184 10.29 -17.42 -13.50
CA ALA A 184 11.67 -17.72 -13.12
C ALA A 184 12.52 -16.44 -12.90
N LYS A 185 12.38 -15.46 -13.79
CA LYS A 185 13.17 -14.24 -13.70
C LYS A 185 12.77 -13.31 -12.54
N ILE A 186 11.50 -13.36 -12.10
CA ILE A 186 11.06 -12.65 -10.90
C ILE A 186 11.73 -13.25 -9.65
N MET A 187 11.92 -14.57 -9.64
CA MET A 187 12.63 -15.29 -8.57
C MET A 187 14.14 -15.01 -8.53
N GLU A 188 14.71 -14.48 -9.62
CA GLU A 188 16.17 -14.24 -9.73
C GLU A 188 16.57 -12.78 -9.43
N GLN A 189 15.70 -11.82 -9.74
CA GLN A 189 16.06 -10.40 -9.64
C GLN A 189 14.89 -9.50 -9.25
N ARG A 190 15.20 -8.45 -8.50
CA ARG A 190 14.24 -7.40 -8.15
C ARG A 190 13.93 -6.50 -9.36
N ILE A 191 12.66 -6.40 -9.71
CA ILE A 191 12.20 -5.55 -10.82
C ILE A 191 12.09 -4.09 -10.36
N ARG A 192 12.66 -3.15 -11.13
CA ARG A 192 12.69 -1.72 -10.78
C ARG A 192 12.26 -0.85 -11.96
N ILE A 193 11.68 0.30 -11.66
CA ILE A 193 11.43 1.38 -12.62
C ILE A 193 12.65 2.29 -12.65
N PRO A 194 13.24 2.59 -13.82
CA PRO A 194 14.34 3.54 -13.93
C PRO A 194 13.93 4.95 -13.50
N ASP A 195 14.88 5.73 -12.98
CA ASP A 195 14.58 7.06 -12.42
C ASP A 195 14.05 8.05 -13.46
N TYR A 196 14.54 8.01 -14.70
CA TYR A 196 14.00 8.84 -15.78
C TYR A 196 12.52 8.52 -16.09
N SER A 197 12.12 7.25 -15.93
CA SER A 197 10.70 6.86 -16.11
C SER A 197 9.82 7.39 -14.96
N LYS A 198 10.37 7.49 -13.75
CA LYS A 198 9.66 8.10 -12.61
C LYS A 198 9.39 9.59 -12.88
N ALA A 199 10.40 10.33 -13.36
CA ALA A 199 10.24 11.73 -13.74
C ALA A 199 9.18 11.91 -14.84
N LEU A 200 9.20 11.06 -15.89
CA LEU A 200 8.20 11.08 -16.94
C LEU A 200 6.77 10.80 -16.43
N ILE A 201 6.61 9.92 -15.43
CA ILE A 201 5.31 9.65 -14.82
C ILE A 201 4.78 10.91 -14.15
N VAL A 202 5.61 11.62 -13.38
CA VAL A 202 5.21 12.87 -12.70
C VAL A 202 4.77 13.93 -13.72
N VAL A 203 5.57 14.16 -14.77
CA VAL A 203 5.25 15.14 -15.82
C VAL A 203 3.94 14.79 -16.53
N LYS A 204 3.77 13.53 -16.97
CA LYS A 204 2.55 13.08 -17.63
C LYS A 204 1.31 13.16 -16.72
N ALA A 205 1.46 12.81 -15.44
CA ALA A 205 0.39 12.93 -14.48
C ALA A 205 0.00 14.40 -14.26
N GLY A 206 0.98 15.31 -14.17
CA GLY A 206 0.75 16.75 -14.04
C GLY A 206 -0.04 17.31 -15.22
N LEU A 207 0.37 17.02 -16.45
CA LEU A 207 -0.34 17.45 -17.66
C LEU A 207 -1.78 16.92 -17.68
N ARG A 208 -1.99 15.62 -17.36
CA ARG A 208 -3.34 15.04 -17.33
C ARG A 208 -4.23 15.68 -16.27
N THR A 209 -3.69 15.94 -15.09
CA THR A 209 -4.43 16.59 -14.02
C THR A 209 -4.80 18.03 -14.39
N GLN A 210 -3.85 18.78 -14.98
CA GLN A 210 -4.06 20.16 -15.40
C GLN A 210 -5.14 20.30 -16.49
N PHE A 211 -5.17 19.36 -17.44
CA PHE A 211 -6.16 19.36 -18.53
C PHE A 211 -7.42 18.53 -18.23
N ASN A 212 -7.60 18.07 -16.99
CA ASN A 212 -8.73 17.22 -16.56
C ASN A 212 -8.94 15.95 -17.43
N LEU A 213 -7.82 15.33 -17.82
CA LEU A 213 -7.76 14.12 -18.67
C LEU A 213 -7.47 12.83 -17.86
N LEU A 214 -7.87 12.81 -16.60
CA LEU A 214 -7.69 11.66 -15.71
C LEU A 214 -8.67 10.54 -15.99
#